data_2c6e55d57870d5eed7b5b1273d864c9f
#
_entry.id   2c6e55d57870d5eed7b5b1273d864c9f
#
_cell.length_a   1.000
_cell.length_b   1.000
_cell.length_c   1.000
_cell.angle_alpha   90.00
_cell.angle_beta   90.00
_cell.angle_gamma   90.00
#
_symmetry.space_group_name_H-M   'P 1'
#
loop_
_entity.id
_entity.type
_entity.pdbx_description
1 polymer ?
#
loop_
_entity_poly.entity_id
_entity_poly.type
_entity_poly.pdbx_seq_one_letter_code
_entity_poly.pdbx_strand_id
1 'polypeptide(L)'
;LFYASRKVGLHLFVPRVLIMEHCEELLPGYLRFVRGVVDSADLPLNVSRQRLQEDRHITQIRKWLTKKVLDSLEDMQKSDAEKYVKFWKQFGRVIKEGPSFDFDNKDKLISLCLFESSADPEKLTTLQEYVARMQSDQTSIYYITGSSRRGVENSPHLEAFKDKGYEVLYMVDPVDEMLVQWLPEYDGKKLKSIAKGDAGLGEHAELAEKRHEFSKLMEALQKNNRNAGGARLSYGFEDLYL
;
A
#
# COMPACT_ATOMS: atom_id res chain seq x y z
N LEU A 1 2.31 1.80 -12.47
CA LEU A 1 3.41 1.87 -13.47
C LEU A 1 2.95 2.14 -14.88
N PHE A 2 1.64 2.23 -15.17
CA PHE A 2 1.11 2.45 -16.53
C PHE A 2 0.11 3.62 -16.58
N TYR A 3 0.48 4.76 -16.01
CA TYR A 3 -0.27 5.96 -16.34
C TYR A 3 0.46 6.69 -17.48
N ALA A 4 -0.18 6.69 -18.66
CA ALA A 4 0.19 7.57 -19.76
C ALA A 4 0.50 8.95 -19.19
N SER A 5 1.59 9.55 -19.63
CA SER A 5 2.12 10.84 -19.19
C SER A 5 1.07 11.96 -19.37
N ARG A 6 0.07 12.01 -18.48
CA ARG A 6 -0.65 13.25 -18.28
C ARG A 6 0.38 14.23 -17.72
N LYS A 7 0.63 15.29 -18.47
CA LYS A 7 1.41 16.43 -18.01
C LYS A 7 0.79 16.93 -16.70
N VAL A 8 1.34 16.48 -15.58
CA VAL A 8 0.84 16.73 -14.23
C VAL A 8 1.87 17.56 -13.53
N GLY A 9 1.47 18.58 -12.82
CA GLY A 9 2.37 19.43 -12.07
C GLY A 9 1.76 20.79 -11.78
N LEU A 10 2.47 21.54 -10.96
CA LEU A 10 2.15 22.93 -10.69
C LEU A 10 2.73 23.81 -11.79
N HIS A 11 2.02 24.90 -12.11
CA HIS A 11 2.56 25.95 -12.95
C HIS A 11 3.49 26.81 -12.12
N LEU A 12 4.70 27.05 -12.63
CA LEU A 12 5.68 27.94 -11.98
C LEU A 12 5.71 29.30 -12.68
N PHE A 13 5.50 30.34 -11.90
CA PHE A 13 5.63 31.74 -12.30
C PHE A 13 6.75 32.42 -11.51
N VAL A 14 7.37 33.40 -12.18
CA VAL A 14 8.33 34.32 -11.55
C VAL A 14 7.86 35.73 -11.92
N PRO A 15 7.70 36.64 -10.98
CA PRO A 15 6.71 37.73 -10.94
C PRO A 15 5.75 37.79 -12.12
N ARG A 16 4.71 36.97 -12.07
CA ARG A 16 3.61 36.87 -13.07
C ARG A 16 4.01 36.41 -14.47
N VAL A 17 5.26 36.01 -14.69
CA VAL A 17 5.74 35.42 -15.95
C VAL A 17 5.73 33.90 -15.83
N LEU A 18 5.04 33.23 -16.73
CA LEU A 18 5.03 31.75 -16.76
C LEU A 18 6.41 31.24 -17.19
N ILE A 19 7.06 30.51 -16.30
CA ILE A 19 8.35 29.87 -16.53
C ILE A 19 8.15 28.43 -16.99
N MET A 20 7.22 27.72 -16.35
CA MET A 20 6.98 26.30 -16.63
C MET A 20 5.54 25.90 -16.36
N GLU A 21 4.90 25.25 -17.34
CA GLU A 21 3.53 24.77 -17.23
C GLU A 21 3.38 23.53 -16.34
N HIS A 22 4.45 22.75 -16.21
CA HIS A 22 4.47 21.51 -15.43
C HIS A 22 5.81 21.36 -14.74
N CYS A 23 5.92 21.94 -13.55
CA CYS A 23 7.12 21.89 -12.74
C CYS A 23 7.03 20.69 -11.78
N GLU A 24 7.65 19.57 -12.17
CA GLU A 24 7.65 18.32 -11.38
C GLU A 24 8.53 18.43 -10.14
N GLU A 25 9.45 19.38 -10.15
CA GLU A 25 10.39 19.64 -9.06
C GLU A 25 9.71 20.22 -7.80
N LEU A 26 8.53 20.83 -7.95
CA LEU A 26 7.81 21.49 -6.85
C LEU A 26 7.09 20.55 -5.90
N LEU A 27 6.77 19.33 -6.32
CA LEU A 27 6.09 18.32 -5.48
C LEU A 27 6.64 16.92 -5.74
N PRO A 28 6.65 16.06 -4.71
CA PRO A 28 6.99 14.65 -4.91
C PRO A 28 5.92 13.93 -5.74
N GLY A 29 6.33 12.86 -6.44
CA GLY A 29 5.47 12.11 -7.36
C GLY A 29 4.18 11.56 -6.74
N TYR A 30 4.19 11.22 -5.46
CA TYR A 30 3.00 10.75 -4.75
C TYR A 30 1.97 11.87 -4.47
N LEU A 31 2.29 13.15 -4.74
CA LEU A 31 1.37 14.29 -4.70
C LEU A 31 1.00 14.79 -6.12
N ARG A 32 1.22 13.99 -7.15
CA ARG A 32 0.97 14.37 -8.57
C ARG A 32 -0.48 14.72 -8.90
N PHE A 33 -1.42 14.46 -8.01
CA PHE A 33 -2.82 14.88 -8.14
C PHE A 33 -3.05 16.38 -7.84
N VAL A 34 -2.09 17.03 -7.16
CA VAL A 34 -2.19 18.44 -6.79
C VAL A 34 -2.03 19.31 -8.03
N ARG A 35 -2.89 20.30 -8.15
CA ARG A 35 -2.89 21.28 -9.26
C ARG A 35 -2.93 22.68 -8.71
N GLY A 36 -2.33 23.60 -9.44
CA GLY A 36 -2.33 25.01 -9.06
C GLY A 36 -1.16 25.77 -9.65
N VAL A 37 -0.90 26.90 -9.04
CA VAL A 37 0.10 27.88 -9.49
C VAL A 37 1.00 28.20 -8.30
N VAL A 38 2.29 28.28 -8.57
CA VAL A 38 3.29 28.82 -7.65
C VAL A 38 3.90 30.05 -8.33
N ASP A 39 3.83 31.20 -7.68
CA ASP A 39 4.50 32.43 -8.10
C ASP A 39 5.56 32.79 -7.07
N SER A 40 6.83 32.82 -7.48
CA SER A 40 7.97 33.08 -6.59
C SER A 40 8.82 34.22 -7.11
N ALA A 41 8.94 35.27 -6.31
CA ALA A 41 9.79 36.41 -6.63
C ALA A 41 11.31 36.12 -6.42
N ASP A 42 11.63 35.07 -5.70
CA ASP A 42 13.01 34.72 -5.33
C ASP A 42 13.73 33.88 -6.41
N LEU A 43 13.03 33.51 -7.47
CA LEU A 43 13.61 32.76 -8.58
C LEU A 43 14.00 33.68 -9.73
N PRO A 44 15.17 33.44 -10.38
CA PRO A 44 15.55 34.20 -11.55
C PRO A 44 14.72 33.84 -12.79
N LEU A 45 14.38 34.83 -13.62
CA LEU A 45 13.57 34.66 -14.83
C LEU A 45 14.18 33.71 -15.88
N ASN A 46 15.49 33.50 -15.86
CA ASN A 46 16.23 32.67 -16.83
C ASN A 46 16.53 31.26 -16.33
N VAL A 47 15.67 30.71 -15.49
CA VAL A 47 15.87 29.37 -14.91
C VAL A 47 15.60 28.29 -15.96
N SER A 48 16.63 27.49 -16.28
CA SER A 48 16.46 26.27 -17.07
C SER A 48 16.02 25.10 -16.18
N ARG A 49 15.34 24.08 -16.75
CA ARG A 49 14.95 22.85 -16.02
C ARG A 49 16.10 22.23 -15.23
N GLN A 50 17.28 22.18 -15.82
CA GLN A 50 18.47 21.61 -15.18
C GLN A 50 18.90 22.38 -13.94
N ARG A 51 18.78 23.72 -13.94
CA ARG A 51 19.08 24.55 -12.78
C ARG A 51 18.03 24.50 -11.69
N LEU A 52 16.75 24.23 -12.04
CA LEU A 52 15.69 24.10 -11.04
C LEU A 52 15.91 22.92 -10.09
N GLN A 53 16.49 21.82 -10.57
CA GLN A 53 16.74 20.63 -9.76
C GLN A 53 17.77 20.88 -8.64
N GLU A 54 18.70 21.80 -8.86
CA GLU A 54 19.78 22.16 -7.92
C GLU A 54 19.50 23.44 -7.13
N ASP A 55 18.38 24.14 -7.43
CA ASP A 55 18.06 25.40 -6.80
C ASP A 55 17.53 25.23 -5.38
N ARG A 56 18.17 25.91 -4.44
CA ARG A 56 17.82 25.87 -3.01
C ARG A 56 16.40 26.39 -2.74
N HIS A 57 15.96 27.41 -3.49
CA HIS A 57 14.62 27.98 -3.32
C HIS A 57 13.57 26.98 -3.78
N ILE A 58 13.78 26.27 -4.88
CA ILE A 58 12.89 25.18 -5.33
C ILE A 58 12.81 24.07 -4.28
N THR A 59 13.94 23.69 -3.69
CA THR A 59 13.96 22.69 -2.61
C THR A 59 13.17 23.16 -1.38
N GLN A 60 13.28 24.41 -1.00
CA GLN A 60 12.52 25.00 0.12
C GLN A 60 11.02 25.09 -0.20
N ILE A 61 10.66 25.54 -1.39
CA ILE A 61 9.26 25.59 -1.86
C ILE A 61 8.67 24.19 -1.86
N ARG A 62 9.39 23.19 -2.39
CA ARG A 62 8.96 21.79 -2.38
C ARG A 62 8.67 21.28 -0.97
N LYS A 63 9.60 21.48 -0.03
CA LYS A 63 9.40 21.07 1.37
C LYS A 63 8.18 21.74 2.00
N TRP A 64 8.02 23.04 1.79
CA TRP A 64 6.89 23.79 2.31
C TRP A 64 5.55 23.33 1.71
N LEU A 65 5.49 23.18 0.38
CA LEU A 65 4.30 22.72 -0.31
C LEU A 65 3.92 21.30 0.11
N THR A 66 4.90 20.38 0.14
CA THR A 66 4.69 19.00 0.60
C THR A 66 4.08 18.99 1.99
N LYS A 67 4.69 19.72 2.94
CA LYS A 67 4.16 19.84 4.29
C LYS A 67 2.73 20.38 4.30
N LYS A 68 2.45 21.46 3.59
CA LYS A 68 1.12 22.10 3.54
C LYS A 68 0.06 21.17 2.96
N VAL A 69 0.37 20.43 1.91
CA VAL A 69 -0.57 19.46 1.33
C VAL A 69 -0.85 18.32 2.31
N LEU A 70 0.19 17.75 2.94
CA LEU A 70 0.02 16.67 3.92
C LEU A 70 -0.75 17.15 5.16
N ASP A 71 -0.48 18.36 5.67
CA ASP A 71 -1.22 18.97 6.78
C ASP A 71 -2.72 19.13 6.40
N SER A 72 -3.00 19.62 5.19
CA SER A 72 -4.39 19.77 4.72
C SER A 72 -5.12 18.45 4.56
N LEU A 73 -4.42 17.37 4.18
CA LEU A 73 -5.00 16.03 4.10
C LEU A 73 -5.28 15.46 5.49
N GLU A 74 -4.39 15.69 6.44
CA GLU A 74 -4.58 15.30 7.83
C GLU A 74 -5.76 16.05 8.47
N ASP A 75 -5.84 17.36 8.24
CA ASP A 75 -6.98 18.17 8.70
C ASP A 75 -8.30 17.67 8.10
N MET A 76 -8.31 17.34 6.81
CA MET A 76 -9.49 16.76 6.14
C MET A 76 -9.86 15.41 6.75
N GLN A 77 -8.88 14.53 7.02
CA GLN A 77 -9.11 13.22 7.63
C GLN A 77 -9.76 13.35 9.01
N LYS A 78 -9.34 14.36 9.80
CA LYS A 78 -9.85 14.61 11.17
C LYS A 78 -11.19 15.34 11.19
N SER A 79 -11.40 16.30 10.28
CA SER A 79 -12.57 17.20 10.31
C SER A 79 -13.74 16.72 9.44
N ASP A 80 -13.46 15.95 8.37
CA ASP A 80 -14.45 15.50 7.39
C ASP A 80 -14.06 14.13 6.82
N ALA A 81 -14.26 13.09 7.62
CA ALA A 81 -13.89 11.71 7.28
C ALA A 81 -14.56 11.22 5.97
N GLU A 82 -15.81 11.63 5.71
CA GLU A 82 -16.52 11.22 4.48
C GLU A 82 -15.86 11.80 3.24
N LYS A 83 -15.48 13.09 3.30
CA LYS A 83 -14.76 13.74 2.22
C LYS A 83 -13.39 13.13 2.02
N TYR A 84 -12.71 12.79 3.12
CA TYR A 84 -11.42 12.13 3.06
C TYR A 84 -11.50 10.74 2.42
N VAL A 85 -12.51 9.93 2.74
CA VAL A 85 -12.75 8.63 2.11
C VAL A 85 -13.02 8.77 0.60
N LYS A 86 -13.80 9.79 0.17
CA LYS A 86 -14.01 10.09 -1.26
C LYS A 86 -12.70 10.44 -1.97
N PHE A 87 -11.87 11.26 -1.34
CA PHE A 87 -10.53 11.61 -1.81
C PHE A 87 -9.64 10.36 -1.87
N TRP A 88 -9.63 9.55 -0.80
CA TRP A 88 -8.82 8.34 -0.69
C TRP A 88 -9.13 7.32 -1.80
N LYS A 89 -10.39 7.10 -2.11
CA LYS A 89 -10.82 6.20 -3.19
C LYS A 89 -10.24 6.57 -4.56
N GLN A 90 -9.92 7.85 -4.77
CA GLN A 90 -9.35 8.33 -6.04
C GLN A 90 -7.82 8.39 -6.04
N PHE A 91 -7.23 8.78 -4.92
CA PHE A 91 -5.82 9.14 -4.83
C PHE A 91 -5.02 8.31 -3.81
N GLY A 92 -5.65 7.43 -3.03
CA GLY A 92 -5.00 6.66 -1.99
C GLY A 92 -3.84 5.81 -2.50
N ARG A 93 -3.98 5.18 -3.66
CA ARG A 93 -2.90 4.40 -4.29
C ARG A 93 -1.64 5.22 -4.53
N VAL A 94 -1.82 6.48 -4.93
CA VAL A 94 -0.70 7.39 -5.21
C VAL A 94 -0.02 7.81 -3.91
N ILE A 95 -0.78 8.05 -2.85
CA ILE A 95 -0.25 8.39 -1.53
C ILE A 95 0.53 7.21 -0.92
N LYS A 96 0.05 5.97 -1.10
CA LYS A 96 0.73 4.76 -0.66
C LYS A 96 2.12 4.55 -1.28
N GLU A 97 2.43 5.20 -2.40
CA GLU A 97 3.78 5.21 -2.96
C GLU A 97 4.77 6.01 -2.10
N GLY A 98 4.27 7.05 -1.40
CA GLY A 98 5.10 8.02 -0.67
C GLY A 98 6.04 7.43 0.38
N PRO A 99 5.59 6.53 1.28
CA PRO A 99 6.43 5.97 2.34
C PRO A 99 7.69 5.27 1.85
N SER A 100 7.73 4.83 0.57
CA SER A 100 8.88 4.17 -0.03
C SER A 100 9.97 5.14 -0.51
N PHE A 101 9.66 6.42 -0.67
CA PHE A 101 10.57 7.41 -1.27
C PHE A 101 10.79 8.66 -0.41
N ASP A 102 9.87 8.96 0.50
CA ASP A 102 9.93 10.16 1.35
C ASP A 102 10.02 9.77 2.83
N PHE A 103 11.24 9.53 3.27
CA PHE A 103 11.52 9.10 4.65
C PHE A 103 11.24 10.20 5.68
N ASP A 104 11.40 11.48 5.29
CA ASP A 104 11.14 12.62 6.18
C ASP A 104 9.67 12.74 6.55
N ASN A 105 8.75 12.35 5.65
CA ASN A 105 7.31 12.42 5.84
C ASN A 105 6.67 11.02 6.02
N LYS A 106 7.46 9.96 6.20
CA LYS A 106 7.00 8.57 6.22
C LYS A 106 5.87 8.36 7.23
N ASP A 107 6.07 8.75 8.48
CA ASP A 107 5.09 8.51 9.54
C ASP A 107 3.76 9.22 9.25
N LYS A 108 3.84 10.45 8.73
CA LYS A 108 2.67 11.22 8.34
C LYS A 108 1.93 10.59 7.16
N LEU A 109 2.68 10.11 6.15
CA LEU A 109 2.10 9.41 5.01
C LEU A 109 1.40 8.11 5.43
N ILE A 110 2.00 7.36 6.36
CA ILE A 110 1.40 6.14 6.91
C ILE A 110 0.13 6.46 7.70
N SER A 111 0.11 7.52 8.51
CA SER A 111 -1.08 7.93 9.26
C SER A 111 -2.25 8.33 8.36
N LEU A 112 -1.97 8.82 7.16
CA LEU A 112 -2.95 9.14 6.13
C LEU A 112 -3.49 7.90 5.40
N CYS A 113 -2.81 6.76 5.47
CA CYS A 113 -3.25 5.56 4.74
C CYS A 113 -4.52 4.96 5.34
N LEU A 114 -5.47 4.62 4.45
CA LEU A 114 -6.65 3.85 4.78
C LEU A 114 -6.58 2.47 4.14
N PHE A 115 -7.08 1.48 4.86
CA PHE A 115 -7.09 0.09 4.46
C PHE A 115 -8.49 -0.50 4.59
N GLU A 116 -8.81 -1.45 3.76
CA GLU A 116 -9.93 -2.35 3.97
C GLU A 116 -9.55 -3.38 5.03
N SER A 117 -10.52 -3.90 5.79
CA SER A 117 -10.24 -4.92 6.79
C SER A 117 -11.40 -5.91 6.94
N SER A 118 -11.14 -6.98 7.70
CA SER A 118 -12.15 -7.98 8.03
C SER A 118 -13.13 -7.51 9.11
N ALA A 119 -12.86 -6.41 9.80
CA ALA A 119 -13.68 -5.93 10.91
C ALA A 119 -15.00 -5.29 10.45
N ASP A 120 -14.94 -4.49 9.38
CA ASP A 120 -16.12 -3.84 8.82
C ASP A 120 -15.98 -3.75 7.29
N PRO A 121 -16.83 -4.46 6.53
CA PRO A 121 -16.76 -4.47 5.08
C PRO A 121 -17.06 -3.13 4.41
N GLU A 122 -17.75 -2.22 5.08
CA GLU A 122 -18.17 -0.93 4.53
C GLU A 122 -17.23 0.22 4.88
N LYS A 123 -16.36 0.02 5.88
CA LYS A 123 -15.47 1.08 6.38
C LYS A 123 -14.02 0.80 6.07
N LEU A 124 -13.31 1.88 5.75
CA LEU A 124 -11.86 1.88 5.72
C LEU A 124 -11.32 2.22 7.11
N THR A 125 -10.16 1.69 7.43
CA THR A 125 -9.51 1.89 8.73
C THR A 125 -8.08 2.37 8.57
N THR A 126 -7.58 3.12 9.54
CA THR A 126 -6.17 3.47 9.70
C THR A 126 -5.44 2.39 10.48
N LEU A 127 -4.09 2.37 10.41
CA LEU A 127 -3.30 1.49 11.27
C LEU A 127 -3.47 1.83 12.76
N GLN A 128 -3.65 3.11 13.09
CA GLN A 128 -3.90 3.54 14.46
C GLN A 128 -5.21 2.97 15.01
N GLU A 129 -6.28 3.04 14.22
CA GLU A 129 -7.58 2.46 14.61
C GLU A 129 -7.51 0.93 14.71
N TYR A 130 -6.77 0.28 13.82
CA TYR A 130 -6.51 -1.16 13.90
C TYR A 130 -5.83 -1.52 15.22
N VAL A 131 -4.73 -0.85 15.57
CA VAL A 131 -3.98 -1.11 16.81
C VAL A 131 -4.86 -0.87 18.04
N ALA A 132 -5.71 0.16 18.02
CA ALA A 132 -6.65 0.45 19.11
C ALA A 132 -7.72 -0.65 19.32
N ARG A 133 -8.00 -1.45 18.29
CA ARG A 133 -8.97 -2.57 18.33
C ARG A 133 -8.32 -3.94 18.53
N MET A 134 -6.98 -4.02 18.56
CA MET A 134 -6.28 -5.30 18.73
C MET A 134 -6.71 -6.00 20.03
N GLN A 135 -6.83 -7.32 19.96
CA GLN A 135 -7.07 -8.15 21.15
C GLN A 135 -5.84 -8.13 22.08
N SER A 136 -6.07 -8.36 23.37
CA SER A 136 -5.01 -8.29 24.39
C SER A 136 -3.88 -9.30 24.19
N ASP A 137 -4.17 -10.43 23.55
CA ASP A 137 -3.23 -11.51 23.23
C ASP A 137 -2.64 -11.37 21.81
N GLN A 138 -3.10 -10.41 21.03
CA GLN A 138 -2.61 -10.15 19.69
C GLN A 138 -1.30 -9.39 19.71
N THR A 139 -0.25 -9.95 19.12
CA THR A 139 1.11 -9.39 19.14
C THR A 139 1.51 -8.69 17.84
N SER A 140 0.75 -8.88 16.77
CA SER A 140 1.11 -8.42 15.42
C SER A 140 -0.09 -7.84 14.68
N ILE A 141 0.17 -6.95 13.73
CA ILE A 141 -0.81 -6.47 12.75
C ILE A 141 -0.85 -7.51 11.63
N TYR A 142 -2.02 -8.09 11.40
CA TYR A 142 -2.21 -9.12 10.37
C TYR A 142 -2.74 -8.53 9.08
N TYR A 143 -2.18 -8.97 7.96
CA TYR A 143 -2.62 -8.55 6.63
C TYR A 143 -2.62 -9.72 5.65
N ILE A 144 -3.41 -9.59 4.59
CA ILE A 144 -3.41 -10.46 3.43
C ILE A 144 -3.31 -9.61 2.16
N THR A 145 -2.41 -9.98 1.25
CA THR A 145 -2.31 -9.38 -0.08
C THR A 145 -3.08 -10.21 -1.09
N GLY A 146 -3.62 -9.58 -2.12
CA GLY A 146 -4.29 -10.28 -3.22
C GLY A 146 -4.69 -9.32 -4.34
N SER A 147 -5.13 -9.88 -5.47
CA SER A 147 -5.51 -9.10 -6.65
C SER A 147 -6.88 -8.45 -6.55
N SER A 148 -7.72 -8.88 -5.62
CA SER A 148 -9.06 -8.33 -5.40
C SER A 148 -9.56 -8.62 -3.99
N ARG A 149 -10.44 -7.73 -3.51
CA ARG A 149 -11.13 -7.91 -2.22
C ARG A 149 -11.84 -9.24 -2.11
N ARG A 150 -12.65 -9.61 -3.14
CA ARG A 150 -13.38 -10.86 -3.15
C ARG A 150 -12.47 -12.10 -3.03
N GLY A 151 -11.28 -12.03 -3.65
CA GLY A 151 -10.28 -13.09 -3.56
C GLY A 151 -9.75 -13.27 -2.14
N VAL A 152 -9.39 -12.17 -1.47
CA VAL A 152 -8.85 -12.22 -0.11
C VAL A 152 -9.94 -12.58 0.93
N GLU A 153 -11.17 -12.10 0.78
CA GLU A 153 -12.29 -12.40 1.69
C GLU A 153 -12.66 -13.90 1.72
N ASN A 154 -12.42 -14.60 0.64
CA ASN A 154 -12.68 -16.05 0.52
C ASN A 154 -11.41 -16.90 0.78
N SER A 155 -10.33 -16.29 1.23
CA SER A 155 -9.11 -17.03 1.52
C SER A 155 -9.29 -17.95 2.73
N PRO A 156 -8.91 -19.24 2.63
CA PRO A 156 -8.96 -20.17 3.76
C PRO A 156 -8.04 -19.75 4.92
N HIS A 157 -7.03 -18.90 4.65
CA HIS A 157 -6.15 -18.39 5.71
C HIS A 157 -6.87 -17.46 6.69
N LEU A 158 -8.03 -16.89 6.33
CA LEU A 158 -8.78 -15.99 7.21
C LEU A 158 -9.55 -16.73 8.32
N GLU A 159 -9.90 -18.00 8.15
CA GLU A 159 -10.75 -18.72 9.13
C GLU A 159 -10.12 -18.74 10.52
N ALA A 160 -8.86 -19.13 10.63
CA ALA A 160 -8.15 -19.19 11.90
C ALA A 160 -8.06 -17.85 12.63
N PHE A 161 -8.03 -16.74 11.88
CA PHE A 161 -7.99 -15.38 12.44
C PHE A 161 -9.39 -14.92 12.87
N LYS A 162 -10.42 -15.25 12.09
CA LYS A 162 -11.81 -15.00 12.46
C LYS A 162 -12.21 -15.72 13.74
N ASP A 163 -11.82 -16.99 13.90
CA ASP A 163 -12.10 -17.79 15.09
C ASP A 163 -11.49 -17.19 16.36
N LYS A 164 -10.34 -16.53 16.23
CA LYS A 164 -9.68 -15.81 17.33
C LYS A 164 -10.18 -14.36 17.50
N GLY A 165 -11.07 -13.89 16.63
CA GLY A 165 -11.53 -12.52 16.62
C GLY A 165 -10.44 -11.50 16.24
N TYR A 166 -9.40 -11.92 15.51
CA TYR A 166 -8.35 -11.02 15.05
C TYR A 166 -8.75 -10.35 13.74
N GLU A 167 -8.61 -9.04 13.70
CA GLU A 167 -8.80 -8.25 12.50
C GLU A 167 -7.64 -8.50 11.51
N VAL A 168 -7.97 -8.59 10.21
CA VAL A 168 -6.99 -8.75 9.13
C VAL A 168 -7.18 -7.63 8.11
N LEU A 169 -6.11 -6.91 7.78
CA LEU A 169 -6.10 -5.89 6.74
C LEU A 169 -6.10 -6.54 5.36
N TYR A 170 -6.92 -6.01 4.45
CA TYR A 170 -6.96 -6.43 3.05
C TYR A 170 -6.12 -5.46 2.22
N MET A 171 -5.02 -5.94 1.70
CA MET A 171 -4.07 -5.19 0.92
C MET A 171 -4.16 -5.63 -0.54
N VAL A 172 -5.09 -5.02 -1.27
CA VAL A 172 -5.47 -5.43 -2.63
C VAL A 172 -4.97 -4.48 -3.73
N ASP A 173 -4.34 -3.40 -3.35
CA ASP A 173 -3.68 -2.51 -4.32
C ASP A 173 -2.28 -3.04 -4.65
N PRO A 174 -1.85 -3.02 -5.93
CA PRO A 174 -0.49 -3.46 -6.30
C PRO A 174 0.64 -2.74 -5.53
N VAL A 175 0.40 -1.50 -5.09
CA VAL A 175 1.35 -0.73 -4.28
C VAL A 175 1.48 -1.27 -2.85
N ASP A 176 0.51 -2.03 -2.37
CA ASP A 176 0.53 -2.56 -1.01
C ASP A 176 1.66 -3.58 -0.80
N GLU A 177 2.04 -4.33 -1.83
CA GLU A 177 3.19 -5.24 -1.76
C GLU A 177 4.51 -4.48 -1.51
N MET A 178 4.65 -3.29 -2.10
CA MET A 178 5.77 -2.41 -1.79
C MET A 178 5.64 -1.82 -0.39
N LEU A 179 4.45 -1.35 -0.04
CA LEU A 179 4.20 -0.71 1.26
C LEU A 179 4.61 -1.62 2.43
N VAL A 180 4.22 -2.90 2.42
CA VAL A 180 4.55 -3.85 3.51
C VAL A 180 6.04 -4.15 3.61
N GLN A 181 6.80 -4.03 2.52
CA GLN A 181 8.26 -4.17 2.56
C GLN A 181 8.94 -3.00 3.28
N TRP A 182 8.40 -1.79 3.11
CA TRP A 182 8.93 -0.58 3.73
C TRP A 182 8.33 -0.29 5.12
N LEU A 183 7.25 -0.99 5.47
CA LEU A 183 6.58 -0.87 6.75
C LEU A 183 6.54 -2.24 7.48
N PRO A 184 7.69 -2.76 7.93
CA PRO A 184 7.73 -4.04 8.65
C PRO A 184 7.08 -3.98 10.03
N GLU A 185 6.95 -2.75 10.59
CA GLU A 185 6.46 -2.51 11.94
C GLU A 185 5.72 -1.17 12.02
N TYR A 186 4.67 -1.11 12.84
CA TYR A 186 3.94 0.09 13.19
C TYR A 186 3.59 0.06 14.68
N ASP A 187 3.89 1.14 15.40
CA ASP A 187 3.64 1.28 16.85
C ASP A 187 4.13 0.07 17.68
N GLY A 188 5.37 -0.40 17.40
CA GLY A 188 5.97 -1.55 18.06
C GLY A 188 5.34 -2.91 17.71
N LYS A 189 4.41 -2.94 16.75
CA LYS A 189 3.75 -4.16 16.27
C LYS A 189 4.23 -4.53 14.87
N LYS A 190 4.73 -5.75 14.71
CA LYS A 190 5.16 -6.26 13.40
C LYS A 190 3.96 -6.48 12.47
N LEU A 191 4.10 -6.10 11.19
CA LEU A 191 3.16 -6.48 10.17
C LEU A 191 3.47 -7.91 9.72
N LYS A 192 2.47 -8.81 9.79
CA LYS A 192 2.61 -10.21 9.39
C LYS A 192 1.59 -10.61 8.34
N SER A 193 2.07 -11.22 7.25
CA SER A 193 1.21 -11.79 6.23
C SER A 193 0.60 -13.10 6.73
N ILE A 194 -0.72 -13.22 6.65
CA ILE A 194 -1.41 -14.48 7.00
C ILE A 194 -1.27 -15.55 5.91
N ALA A 195 -0.94 -15.15 4.67
CA ALA A 195 -0.73 -16.09 3.56
C ALA A 195 0.65 -16.77 3.59
N LYS A 196 1.64 -16.21 4.30
CA LYS A 196 3.02 -16.69 4.31
C LYS A 196 3.35 -17.63 5.48
N GLY A 197 2.40 -18.38 6.02
CA GLY A 197 2.65 -19.51 6.95
C GLY A 197 3.29 -19.21 8.31
N ASP A 198 3.82 -18.00 8.55
CA ASP A 198 4.55 -17.61 9.76
C ASP A 198 3.76 -16.61 10.63
N ALA A 199 2.45 -16.69 10.58
CA ALA A 199 1.60 -15.79 11.36
C ALA A 199 1.58 -16.09 12.87
N GLY A 200 2.29 -17.16 13.33
CA GLY A 200 2.41 -17.51 14.75
C GLY A 200 1.11 -18.01 15.39
N LEU A 201 0.08 -18.23 14.61
CA LEU A 201 -1.06 -19.01 15.00
C LEU A 201 -0.65 -20.45 14.73
N GLY A 202 -0.35 -21.20 15.78
CA GLY A 202 0.09 -22.59 15.69
C GLY A 202 -0.71 -23.28 14.60
N GLU A 203 -0.03 -23.98 13.69
CA GLU A 203 -0.67 -24.79 12.67
C GLU A 203 -1.84 -25.50 13.33
N HIS A 204 -3.06 -25.26 12.84
CA HIS A 204 -4.16 -26.12 13.23
C HIS A 204 -3.68 -27.53 12.88
N ALA A 205 -3.57 -28.40 13.89
CA ALA A 205 -3.13 -29.78 13.70
C ALA A 205 -3.90 -30.47 12.57
N GLU A 206 -5.17 -30.10 12.38
CA GLU A 206 -6.01 -30.53 11.26
C GLU A 206 -5.54 -30.05 9.88
N LEU A 207 -5.00 -28.84 9.75
CA LEU A 207 -4.46 -28.34 8.46
C LEU A 207 -3.13 -28.99 8.15
N ALA A 208 -2.32 -29.26 9.15
CA ALA A 208 -1.07 -30.02 9.01
C ALA A 208 -1.36 -31.49 8.65
N GLU A 209 -2.36 -32.11 9.27
CA GLU A 209 -2.83 -33.46 8.91
C GLU A 209 -3.40 -33.50 7.48
N LYS A 210 -4.29 -32.59 7.11
CA LYS A 210 -4.83 -32.52 5.74
C LYS A 210 -3.76 -32.25 4.68
N ARG A 211 -2.77 -31.39 4.98
CA ARG A 211 -1.60 -31.20 4.10
C ARG A 211 -0.77 -32.46 3.97
N HIS A 212 -0.58 -33.18 5.07
CA HIS A 212 0.17 -34.43 5.07
C HIS A 212 -0.58 -35.56 4.33
N GLU A 213 -1.89 -35.65 4.50
CA GLU A 213 -2.74 -36.59 3.74
C GLU A 213 -2.73 -36.25 2.24
N PHE A 214 -2.84 -34.97 1.88
CA PHE A 214 -2.81 -34.53 0.49
C PHE A 214 -1.44 -34.76 -0.16
N SER A 215 -0.35 -34.52 0.58
CA SER A 215 1.02 -34.85 0.13
C SER A 215 1.18 -36.34 -0.11
N LYS A 216 0.70 -37.21 0.80
CA LYS A 216 0.71 -38.67 0.61
C LYS A 216 -0.13 -39.12 -0.58
N LEU A 217 -1.30 -38.50 -0.80
CA LEU A 217 -2.16 -38.78 -1.94
C LEU A 217 -1.44 -38.41 -3.26
N MET A 218 -0.79 -37.25 -3.28
CA MET A 218 -0.01 -36.79 -4.46
C MET A 218 1.19 -37.68 -4.75
N GLU A 219 1.91 -38.12 -3.73
CA GLU A 219 3.00 -39.08 -3.88
C GLU A 219 2.51 -40.44 -4.41
N ALA A 220 1.36 -40.91 -3.92
CA ALA A 220 0.74 -42.16 -4.39
C ALA A 220 0.28 -42.03 -5.85
N LEU A 221 -0.30 -40.90 -6.25
CA LEU A 221 -0.70 -40.62 -7.63
C LEU A 221 0.52 -40.51 -8.56
N GLN A 222 1.60 -39.87 -8.14
CA GLN A 222 2.84 -39.78 -8.90
C GLN A 222 3.51 -41.15 -9.06
N LYS A 223 3.44 -42.01 -8.03
CA LYS A 223 3.99 -43.35 -8.07
C LYS A 223 3.17 -44.27 -9.00
N ASN A 224 1.84 -44.17 -8.99
CA ASN A 224 0.97 -44.88 -9.91
C ASN A 224 1.14 -44.39 -11.37
N ASN A 225 1.35 -43.10 -11.58
CA ASN A 225 1.55 -42.54 -12.93
C ASN A 225 2.91 -42.92 -13.52
N ARG A 226 3.93 -43.21 -12.70
CA ARG A 226 5.22 -43.75 -13.16
C ARG A 226 5.13 -45.21 -13.55
N ASN A 227 4.18 -45.96 -12.99
CA ASN A 227 3.97 -47.37 -13.29
C ASN A 227 3.00 -47.62 -14.47
N ALA A 228 2.19 -46.63 -14.85
CA ALA A 228 1.34 -46.62 -16.03
C ALA A 228 2.07 -45.88 -17.17
N GLY A 229 2.86 -46.61 -17.94
CA GLY A 229 3.72 -46.05 -18.99
C GLY A 229 3.10 -44.97 -19.84
N GLY A 230 3.63 -43.78 -19.80
CA GLY A 230 3.73 -42.88 -20.94
C GLY A 230 2.59 -41.92 -21.26
N ALA A 231 2.00 -41.24 -20.31
CA ALA A 231 1.30 -39.98 -20.62
C ALA A 231 1.83 -38.85 -19.75
N ARG A 232 2.60 -37.94 -20.37
CA ARG A 232 3.05 -36.69 -19.74
C ARG A 232 1.86 -35.72 -19.65
N LEU A 233 1.23 -35.66 -18.52
CA LEU A 233 0.44 -34.49 -18.14
C LEU A 233 1.37 -33.46 -17.49
N SER A 234 1.83 -32.51 -18.30
CA SER A 234 2.53 -31.32 -17.82
C SER A 234 1.47 -30.27 -17.45
N TYR A 235 0.92 -30.36 -16.25
CA TYR A 235 0.26 -29.23 -15.63
C TYR A 235 1.29 -28.54 -14.73
N GLY A 236 1.62 -27.30 -15.09
CA GLY A 236 2.43 -26.43 -14.26
C GLY A 236 1.71 -26.14 -12.95
N PHE A 237 2.28 -26.61 -11.85
CA PHE A 237 1.77 -26.44 -10.49
C PHE A 237 2.01 -25.02 -9.94
N GLU A 238 2.46 -24.07 -10.79
CA GLU A 238 2.71 -22.68 -10.38
C GLU A 238 1.43 -21.83 -10.28
N ASP A 239 0.32 -22.28 -10.89
CA ASP A 239 -0.94 -21.50 -10.94
C ASP A 239 -1.97 -21.86 -9.83
N LEU A 240 -1.63 -22.73 -8.90
CA LEU A 240 -2.54 -23.17 -7.82
C LEU A 240 -2.22 -22.54 -6.44
N TYR A 241 -1.26 -21.60 -6.40
CA TYR A 241 -0.89 -20.85 -5.19
C TYR A 241 -1.05 -19.33 -5.36
N LEU A 242 -2.04 -18.90 -6.14
CA LEU A 242 -2.48 -17.50 -6.17
C LEU A 242 -3.85 -17.34 -5.54
#